data_8e6a2c85f152df7e109f6e8e30b05ea7
#
_entry.id   8e6a2c85f152df7e109f6e8e30b05ea7
#
_cell.length_a   1.000
_cell.length_b   1.000
_cell.length_c   1.000
_cell.angle_alpha   90.00
_cell.angle_beta   90.00
_cell.angle_gamma   90.00
#
_symmetry.space_group_name_H-M   'P 1'
#
loop_
_entity.id
_entity.type
_entity.pdbx_description
1 polymer ?
#
loop_
_entity_poly.entity_id
_entity_poly.type
_entity_poly.pdbx_seq_one_letter_code
_entity_poly.pdbx_strand_id
1 'polypeptide(L)'
;RLQIERQAPELYSIPWELLREPARTDSLTGNAIGLAHDLAASATTPFSRFSNIGAPYQEPLRQDSIRVLVAVADPQNLHEYGSVDLNVAEEKSNLQTAFRDASGIRVEVTFLPEPCTLSALENELRNGYHILHLLAHGALIAGTGETALLLADRYNCVDVVRDTEFAAMLARHISQTVMNSPHSLRLVFLAN
;
A
#
# COMPACT_ATOMS: atom_id res chain seq x y z
N ARG A 1 -15.68 4.33 9.39
CA ARG A 1 -14.29 4.79 9.54
C ARG A 1 -13.86 4.59 10.98
N LEU A 2 -12.74 3.88 11.21
CA LEU A 2 -12.10 3.72 12.51
C LEU A 2 -10.94 4.72 12.61
N GLN A 3 -10.97 5.57 13.62
CA GLN A 3 -9.88 6.48 13.95
C GLN A 3 -9.23 6.02 15.26
N ILE A 4 -7.92 5.78 15.21
CA ILE A 4 -7.13 5.39 16.38
C ILE A 4 -6.35 6.62 16.85
N GLU A 5 -6.52 6.96 18.12
CA GLU A 5 -5.81 8.09 18.72
C GLU A 5 -4.34 7.74 18.98
N ARG A 6 -3.45 8.75 18.87
CA ARG A 6 -2.01 8.57 19.10
C ARG A 6 -1.67 8.09 20.51
N GLN A 7 -2.53 8.38 21.48
CA GLN A 7 -2.33 8.02 22.89
C GLN A 7 -2.70 6.58 23.21
N ALA A 8 -3.20 5.83 22.22
CA ALA A 8 -3.58 4.42 22.36
C ALA A 8 -2.80 3.55 21.34
N PRO A 9 -1.46 3.49 21.43
CA PRO A 9 -0.63 2.78 20.45
C PRO A 9 -0.91 1.27 20.43
N GLU A 10 -1.36 0.70 21.53
CA GLU A 10 -1.74 -0.71 21.64
C GLU A 10 -2.89 -1.09 20.72
N LEU A 11 -3.74 -0.13 20.34
CA LEU A 11 -4.84 -0.37 19.42
C LEU A 11 -4.39 -0.54 17.97
N TYR A 12 -3.17 -0.13 17.63
CA TYR A 12 -2.63 -0.33 16.28
C TYR A 12 -2.29 -1.79 15.99
N SER A 13 -1.96 -2.57 17.02
CA SER A 13 -1.66 -4.00 16.87
C SER A 13 -2.90 -4.88 16.70
N ILE A 14 -4.10 -4.34 16.95
CA ILE A 14 -5.35 -5.10 16.78
C ILE A 14 -5.68 -5.18 15.29
N PRO A 15 -5.89 -6.39 14.75
CA PRO A 15 -6.29 -6.58 13.35
C PRO A 15 -7.78 -6.25 13.16
N TRP A 16 -8.11 -4.96 13.17
CA TRP A 16 -9.49 -4.43 13.05
C TRP A 16 -10.18 -4.90 11.77
N GLU A 17 -9.40 -5.26 10.75
CA GLU A 17 -9.86 -5.79 9.48
C GLU A 17 -10.56 -7.16 9.63
N LEU A 18 -10.28 -7.86 10.74
CA LEU A 18 -10.92 -9.14 11.07
C LEU A 18 -12.25 -8.99 11.82
N LEU A 19 -12.69 -7.75 12.04
CA LEU A 19 -13.99 -7.53 12.66
C LEU A 19 -15.12 -8.11 11.81
N ARG A 20 -15.99 -8.84 12.47
CA ARG A 20 -17.19 -9.42 11.88
C ARG A 20 -18.44 -8.84 12.48
N GLU A 21 -19.43 -8.61 11.64
CA GLU A 21 -20.79 -8.39 12.12
C GLU A 21 -21.29 -9.72 12.69
N PRO A 22 -21.77 -9.76 13.96
CA PRO A 22 -22.30 -10.99 14.52
C PRO A 22 -23.54 -11.44 13.71
N ALA A 23 -23.69 -12.76 13.59
CA ALA A 23 -24.91 -13.30 13.01
C ALA A 23 -26.11 -12.77 13.78
N ARG A 24 -27.11 -12.26 13.07
CA ARG A 24 -28.35 -11.84 13.69
C ARG A 24 -29.05 -13.07 14.25
N THR A 25 -29.56 -12.97 15.47
CA THR A 25 -30.39 -14.01 16.07
C THR A 25 -31.86 -13.59 16.02
N ASP A 26 -32.72 -14.50 15.67
CA ASP A 26 -34.16 -14.31 15.82
C ASP A 26 -34.48 -14.22 17.31
N SER A 27 -35.05 -13.09 17.71
CA SER A 27 -35.43 -12.84 19.11
C SER A 27 -36.50 -13.78 19.65
N LEU A 28 -37.26 -14.47 18.77
CA LEU A 28 -38.31 -15.40 19.14
C LEU A 28 -37.82 -16.85 19.24
N THR A 29 -36.93 -17.26 18.35
CA THR A 29 -36.45 -18.63 18.27
C THR A 29 -35.05 -18.87 18.79
N GLY A 30 -34.25 -17.78 18.98
CA GLY A 30 -32.87 -17.87 19.39
C GLY A 30 -31.92 -18.40 18.29
N ASN A 31 -32.46 -18.69 17.10
CA ASN A 31 -31.68 -19.22 15.99
C ASN A 31 -30.93 -18.11 15.23
N ALA A 32 -29.74 -18.44 14.74
CA ALA A 32 -28.98 -17.52 13.90
C ALA A 32 -29.71 -17.28 12.57
N ILE A 33 -30.00 -16.01 12.26
CA ILE A 33 -30.53 -15.56 10.98
C ILE A 33 -29.39 -14.90 10.21
N GLY A 34 -28.82 -15.62 9.25
CA GLY A 34 -27.75 -15.11 8.39
C GLY A 34 -26.35 -15.51 8.86
N LEU A 35 -25.40 -15.26 8.00
CA LEU A 35 -23.98 -15.52 8.24
C LEU A 35 -23.32 -14.27 8.83
N ALA A 36 -22.34 -14.47 9.69
CA ALA A 36 -21.44 -13.40 10.10
C ALA A 36 -20.69 -12.87 8.86
N HIS A 37 -20.69 -11.56 8.67
CA HIS A 37 -20.00 -10.92 7.55
C HIS A 37 -18.73 -10.19 8.03
N ASP A 38 -17.66 -10.31 7.25
CA ASP A 38 -16.45 -9.53 7.47
C ASP A 38 -16.74 -8.07 7.12
N LEU A 39 -16.60 -7.16 8.10
CA LEU A 39 -16.89 -5.74 7.90
C LEU A 39 -15.95 -5.10 6.89
N ALA A 40 -14.68 -5.49 6.91
CA ALA A 40 -13.68 -4.94 6.00
C ALA A 40 -13.88 -5.37 4.54
N ALA A 41 -14.50 -6.53 4.30
CA ALA A 41 -14.77 -7.06 2.96
C ALA A 41 -16.15 -6.65 2.41
N SER A 42 -16.94 -5.88 3.17
CA SER A 42 -18.27 -5.47 2.76
C SER A 42 -18.25 -4.35 1.73
N ALA A 43 -18.81 -4.58 0.55
CA ALA A 43 -18.98 -3.54 -0.48
C ALA A 43 -19.91 -2.39 -0.04
N THR A 44 -20.81 -2.67 0.90
CA THR A 44 -21.79 -1.69 1.42
C THR A 44 -21.29 -0.92 2.65
N THR A 45 -20.28 -1.46 3.34
CA THR A 45 -19.71 -0.84 4.54
C THR A 45 -18.18 -0.81 4.39
N PRO A 46 -17.65 0.07 3.54
CA PRO A 46 -16.20 0.15 3.33
C PRO A 46 -15.53 0.49 4.66
N PHE A 47 -14.60 -0.37 5.08
CA PHE A 47 -13.84 -0.19 6.30
C PHE A 47 -12.45 0.38 5.95
N SER A 48 -12.05 1.39 6.68
CA SER A 48 -10.68 1.89 6.61
C SER A 48 -10.19 2.28 7.98
N ARG A 49 -8.96 1.90 8.28
CA ARG A 49 -8.23 2.35 9.45
C ARG A 49 -7.56 3.68 9.14
N PHE A 50 -7.79 4.66 9.99
CA PHE A 50 -7.21 5.98 9.82
C PHE A 50 -6.42 6.36 11.07
N SER A 51 -5.16 6.72 10.87
CA SER A 51 -4.33 7.30 11.91
C SER A 51 -4.30 8.81 11.75
N ASN A 52 -4.71 9.54 12.78
CA ASN A 52 -4.60 11.00 12.78
C ASN A 52 -3.15 11.43 13.07
N ILE A 53 -2.32 11.39 12.04
CA ILE A 53 -0.91 11.80 12.13
C ILE A 53 -0.71 13.31 12.01
N GLY A 54 -1.81 14.09 12.00
CA GLY A 54 -1.73 15.54 11.83
C GLY A 54 -1.23 15.96 10.45
N ALA A 55 -1.37 15.09 9.45
CA ALA A 55 -1.03 15.45 8.08
C ALA A 55 -1.89 16.63 7.62
N PRO A 56 -1.31 17.68 7.04
CA PRO A 56 -2.07 18.79 6.53
C PRO A 56 -3.04 18.33 5.45
N TYR A 57 -4.20 18.96 5.40
CA TYR A 57 -5.15 18.75 4.31
C TYR A 57 -4.46 19.08 2.97
N GLN A 58 -4.53 18.16 2.03
CA GLN A 58 -4.06 18.40 0.67
C GLN A 58 -5.27 18.65 -0.24
N GLU A 59 -5.19 19.69 -1.05
CA GLU A 59 -6.23 19.96 -2.03
C GLU A 59 -6.35 18.80 -3.04
N PRO A 60 -7.57 18.50 -3.51
CA PRO A 60 -7.78 17.53 -4.58
C PRO A 60 -6.95 17.88 -5.81
N LEU A 61 -6.44 16.86 -6.47
CA LEU A 61 -5.75 17.04 -7.75
C LEU A 61 -6.76 17.57 -8.79
N ARG A 62 -6.44 18.71 -9.40
CA ARG A 62 -7.20 19.28 -10.52
C ARG A 62 -6.45 18.96 -11.81
N GLN A 63 -6.40 17.69 -12.18
CA GLN A 63 -5.69 17.22 -13.37
C GLN A 63 -6.57 16.29 -14.19
N ASP A 64 -6.32 16.29 -15.50
CA ASP A 64 -7.04 15.45 -16.45
C ASP A 64 -6.49 14.01 -16.47
N SER A 65 -5.33 13.77 -15.87
CA SER A 65 -4.73 12.44 -15.76
C SER A 65 -4.09 12.18 -14.41
N ILE A 66 -4.12 10.92 -13.99
CA ILE A 66 -3.42 10.41 -12.82
C ILE A 66 -2.21 9.59 -13.28
N ARG A 67 -1.02 9.94 -12.80
CA ARG A 67 0.22 9.21 -13.08
C ARG A 67 0.49 8.21 -11.97
N VAL A 68 0.62 6.95 -12.34
CA VAL A 68 0.86 5.82 -11.43
C VAL A 68 2.22 5.21 -11.75
N LEU A 69 3.08 5.11 -10.75
CA LEU A 69 4.29 4.29 -10.81
C LEU A 69 3.97 2.93 -10.20
N VAL A 70 4.16 1.88 -10.96
CA VAL A 70 4.08 0.49 -10.51
C VAL A 70 5.49 -0.06 -10.38
N ALA A 71 5.85 -0.54 -9.20
CA ALA A 71 7.11 -1.18 -8.92
C ALA A 71 6.87 -2.58 -8.34
N VAL A 72 7.59 -3.57 -8.85
CA VAL A 72 7.51 -4.96 -8.38
C VAL A 72 8.90 -5.39 -7.97
N ALA A 73 9.07 -5.76 -6.71
CA ALA A 73 10.31 -6.26 -6.16
C ALA A 73 10.25 -7.79 -6.06
N ASP A 74 10.94 -8.45 -6.97
CA ASP A 74 11.03 -9.91 -7.05
C ASP A 74 12.51 -10.35 -7.15
N PRO A 75 13.30 -10.15 -6.07
CA PRO A 75 14.69 -10.56 -6.06
C PRO A 75 14.84 -12.09 -6.07
N GLN A 76 15.92 -12.59 -6.69
CA GLN A 76 16.13 -14.02 -6.98
C GLN A 76 16.23 -14.91 -5.73
N ASN A 77 16.61 -14.37 -4.57
CA ASN A 77 16.86 -15.14 -3.35
C ASN A 77 15.80 -14.92 -2.26
N LEU A 78 14.56 -14.61 -2.62
CA LEU A 78 13.45 -14.43 -1.68
C LEU A 78 13.23 -15.65 -0.78
N HIS A 79 13.48 -16.86 -1.30
CA HIS A 79 13.34 -18.11 -0.54
C HIS A 79 14.26 -18.20 0.69
N GLU A 80 15.42 -17.52 0.69
CA GLU A 80 16.33 -17.44 1.83
C GLU A 80 15.70 -16.62 2.99
N TYR A 81 14.72 -15.80 2.67
CA TYR A 81 13.97 -14.97 3.62
C TYR A 81 12.59 -15.54 3.95
N GLY A 82 12.32 -16.79 3.53
CA GLY A 82 11.06 -17.46 3.79
C GLY A 82 9.87 -16.93 2.96
N SER A 83 10.16 -16.17 1.92
CA SER A 83 9.18 -15.62 1.00
C SER A 83 9.15 -16.42 -0.30
N VAL A 84 8.03 -16.34 -1.02
CA VAL A 84 7.84 -16.98 -2.33
C VAL A 84 8.05 -15.97 -3.45
N ASP A 85 8.46 -16.47 -4.62
CA ASP A 85 8.59 -15.64 -5.80
C ASP A 85 7.23 -15.05 -6.20
N LEU A 86 7.24 -13.81 -6.69
CA LEU A 86 6.05 -13.15 -7.19
C LEU A 86 5.82 -13.50 -8.65
N ASN A 87 4.56 -13.72 -9.05
CA ASN A 87 4.22 -13.84 -10.47
C ASN A 87 4.16 -12.46 -11.13
N VAL A 88 5.34 -11.85 -11.35
CA VAL A 88 5.49 -10.49 -11.86
C VAL A 88 4.71 -10.25 -13.14
N ALA A 89 4.71 -11.22 -14.06
CA ALA A 89 4.03 -11.08 -15.35
C ALA A 89 2.51 -11.03 -15.20
N GLU A 90 1.95 -11.87 -14.34
CA GLU A 90 0.53 -11.89 -14.04
C GLU A 90 0.09 -10.62 -13.33
N GLU A 91 0.85 -10.19 -12.31
CA GLU A 91 0.55 -8.96 -11.57
C GLU A 91 0.59 -7.72 -12.47
N LYS A 92 1.62 -7.59 -13.33
CA LYS A 92 1.69 -6.51 -14.30
C LYS A 92 0.47 -6.53 -15.25
N SER A 93 0.05 -7.71 -15.72
CA SER A 93 -1.11 -7.87 -16.60
C SER A 93 -2.42 -7.47 -15.89
N ASN A 94 -2.60 -7.94 -14.66
CA ASN A 94 -3.78 -7.64 -13.84
C ASN A 94 -3.90 -6.13 -13.58
N LEU A 95 -2.80 -5.48 -13.20
CA LEU A 95 -2.76 -4.04 -12.97
C LEU A 95 -3.02 -3.24 -14.25
N GLN A 96 -2.43 -3.64 -15.38
CA GLN A 96 -2.70 -2.99 -16.67
C GLN A 96 -4.19 -3.06 -17.04
N THR A 97 -4.82 -4.21 -16.80
CA THR A 97 -6.24 -4.40 -17.07
C THR A 97 -7.09 -3.54 -16.14
N ALA A 98 -6.81 -3.58 -14.83
CA ALA A 98 -7.55 -2.81 -13.84
C ALA A 98 -7.48 -1.30 -14.10
N PHE A 99 -6.31 -0.77 -14.47
CA PHE A 99 -6.16 0.66 -14.77
C PHE A 99 -6.78 1.05 -16.13
N ARG A 100 -6.81 0.14 -17.09
CA ARG A 100 -7.50 0.41 -18.39
C ARG A 100 -8.99 0.53 -18.20
N ASP A 101 -9.56 -0.27 -17.32
CA ASP A 101 -11.01 -0.32 -17.08
C ASP A 101 -11.48 0.79 -16.13
N ALA A 102 -10.56 1.59 -15.57
CA ALA A 102 -10.89 2.75 -14.74
C ALA A 102 -11.65 3.79 -15.58
N SER A 103 -12.96 3.87 -15.38
CA SER A 103 -13.81 4.81 -16.11
C SER A 103 -13.77 6.21 -15.49
N GLY A 104 -13.68 7.24 -16.34
CA GLY A 104 -13.90 8.63 -15.95
C GLY A 104 -12.64 9.48 -15.71
N ILE A 105 -11.46 8.88 -15.57
CA ILE A 105 -10.18 9.59 -15.45
C ILE A 105 -9.13 8.88 -16.29
N ARG A 106 -8.31 9.65 -16.99
CA ARG A 106 -7.15 9.10 -17.71
C ARG A 106 -6.09 8.66 -16.68
N VAL A 107 -5.68 7.39 -16.72
CA VAL A 107 -4.61 6.84 -15.89
C VAL A 107 -3.40 6.55 -16.76
N GLU A 108 -2.26 7.14 -16.40
CA GLU A 108 -0.98 6.92 -17.06
C GLU A 108 -0.12 6.04 -16.17
N VAL A 109 0.11 4.80 -16.60
CA VAL A 109 0.83 3.79 -15.80
C VAL A 109 2.25 3.63 -16.34
N THR A 110 3.23 3.77 -15.46
CA THR A 110 4.63 3.48 -15.74
C THR A 110 5.07 2.32 -14.87
N PHE A 111 5.72 1.34 -15.45
CA PHE A 111 6.32 0.24 -14.71
C PHE A 111 7.80 0.51 -14.49
N LEU A 112 8.25 0.41 -13.23
CA LEU A 112 9.67 0.51 -12.90
C LEU A 112 10.41 -0.67 -13.56
N PRO A 113 11.51 -0.42 -14.30
CA PRO A 113 12.36 -1.49 -14.80
C PRO A 113 13.01 -2.30 -13.66
N GLU A 114 13.22 -3.58 -13.91
CA GLU A 114 13.97 -4.44 -12.98
C GLU A 114 15.48 -4.17 -13.08
N PRO A 115 16.23 -4.34 -11.97
CA PRO A 115 15.78 -4.70 -10.64
C PRO A 115 15.14 -3.53 -9.87
N CYS A 116 14.11 -3.80 -9.04
CA CYS A 116 13.45 -2.81 -8.20
C CYS A 116 14.32 -2.46 -6.99
N THR A 117 15.30 -1.59 -7.20
CA THR A 117 16.14 -1.08 -6.12
C THR A 117 15.54 0.17 -5.49
N LEU A 118 15.89 0.45 -4.23
CA LEU A 118 15.46 1.70 -3.56
C LEU A 118 15.90 2.94 -4.36
N SER A 119 17.12 2.93 -4.89
CA SER A 119 17.66 4.03 -5.69
C SER A 119 16.94 4.21 -7.03
N ALA A 120 16.60 3.10 -7.71
CA ALA A 120 15.84 3.15 -8.96
C ALA A 120 14.44 3.72 -8.73
N LEU A 121 13.80 3.27 -7.64
CA LEU A 121 12.48 3.76 -7.23
C LEU A 121 12.53 5.26 -6.92
N GLU A 122 13.51 5.71 -6.14
CA GLU A 122 13.68 7.13 -5.82
C GLU A 122 13.93 7.98 -7.07
N ASN A 123 14.79 7.52 -7.97
CA ASN A 123 15.10 8.24 -9.20
C ASN A 123 13.86 8.36 -10.10
N GLU A 124 13.07 7.29 -10.23
CA GLU A 124 11.87 7.32 -11.05
C GLU A 124 10.79 8.23 -10.45
N LEU A 125 10.62 8.23 -9.12
CA LEU A 125 9.68 9.11 -8.43
C LEU A 125 9.93 10.60 -8.68
N ARG A 126 11.16 11.00 -9.02
CA ARG A 126 11.51 12.39 -9.39
C ARG A 126 10.81 12.86 -10.67
N ASN A 127 10.39 11.94 -11.52
CA ASN A 127 9.60 12.26 -12.73
C ASN A 127 8.16 12.70 -12.41
N GLY A 128 7.77 12.64 -11.12
CA GLY A 128 6.50 13.11 -10.60
C GLY A 128 5.36 12.11 -10.87
N TYR A 129 4.93 11.43 -9.81
CA TYR A 129 3.81 10.49 -9.81
C TYR A 129 2.86 10.84 -8.70
N HIS A 130 1.56 10.58 -8.93
CA HIS A 130 0.51 10.81 -7.94
C HIS A 130 0.31 9.59 -7.04
N ILE A 131 0.53 8.39 -7.60
CA ILE A 131 0.35 7.11 -6.92
C ILE A 131 1.62 6.28 -7.12
N LEU A 132 2.13 5.71 -6.04
CA LEU A 132 3.07 4.61 -6.05
C LEU A 132 2.33 3.33 -5.69
N HIS A 133 2.32 2.37 -6.58
CA HIS A 133 1.89 1.00 -6.33
C HIS A 133 3.13 0.11 -6.26
N LEU A 134 3.49 -0.30 -5.05
CA LEU A 134 4.65 -1.15 -4.79
C LEU A 134 4.20 -2.53 -4.35
N LEU A 135 4.56 -3.54 -5.12
CA LEU A 135 4.44 -4.95 -4.78
C LEU A 135 5.79 -5.45 -4.28
N ALA A 136 5.87 -5.79 -3.00
CA ALA A 136 7.09 -6.24 -2.35
C ALA A 136 6.77 -7.00 -1.07
N HIS A 137 7.57 -8.02 -0.75
CA HIS A 137 7.44 -8.70 0.53
C HIS A 137 7.86 -7.81 1.69
N GLY A 138 7.09 -7.91 2.80
CA GLY A 138 7.44 -7.33 4.08
C GLY A 138 8.12 -8.34 5.00
N ALA A 139 9.02 -7.89 5.84
CA ALA A 139 9.69 -8.69 6.85
C ALA A 139 9.71 -8.01 8.21
N LEU A 140 9.76 -8.81 9.27
CA LEU A 140 10.08 -8.35 10.61
C LEU A 140 11.55 -8.65 10.91
N ILE A 141 12.30 -7.63 11.31
CA ILE A 141 13.71 -7.81 11.68
C ILE A 141 13.77 -8.46 13.05
N ALA A 142 14.35 -9.67 13.09
CA ALA A 142 14.47 -10.45 14.32
C ALA A 142 15.23 -9.66 15.40
N GLY A 143 14.65 -9.63 16.61
CA GLY A 143 15.27 -9.01 17.79
C GLY A 143 14.99 -7.52 17.99
N THR A 144 14.61 -6.78 16.95
CA THR A 144 14.26 -5.34 17.08
C THR A 144 12.76 -5.09 16.98
N GLY A 145 12.01 -5.96 16.30
CA GLY A 145 10.60 -5.75 16.00
C GLY A 145 10.37 -4.67 14.94
N GLU A 146 11.44 -4.18 14.30
CA GLU A 146 11.36 -3.26 13.17
C GLU A 146 10.82 -3.96 11.93
N THR A 147 10.09 -3.23 11.11
CA THR A 147 9.61 -3.70 9.82
C THR A 147 10.56 -3.32 8.70
N ALA A 148 10.58 -4.13 7.64
CA ALA A 148 11.36 -3.88 6.45
C ALA A 148 10.61 -4.32 5.21
N LEU A 149 10.99 -3.78 4.05
CA LEU A 149 10.61 -4.25 2.74
C LEU A 149 11.79 -5.02 2.12
N LEU A 150 11.49 -6.11 1.47
CA LEU A 150 12.47 -6.88 0.69
C LEU A 150 12.47 -6.33 -0.74
N LEU A 151 13.35 -5.37 -1.01
CA LEU A 151 13.58 -4.85 -2.36
C LEU A 151 14.71 -5.62 -3.03
N ALA A 152 15.14 -5.16 -4.19
CA ALA A 152 16.29 -5.74 -4.89
C ALA A 152 17.52 -4.84 -4.76
N ASP A 153 18.70 -5.42 -4.72
CA ASP A 153 19.97 -4.74 -4.98
C ASP A 153 20.26 -4.69 -6.50
N ARG A 154 21.41 -4.13 -6.86
CA ARG A 154 21.87 -4.04 -8.26
C ARG A 154 22.12 -5.40 -8.94
N TYR A 155 22.25 -6.46 -8.18
CA TYR A 155 22.46 -7.82 -8.67
C TYR A 155 21.17 -8.64 -8.66
N ASN A 156 20.05 -7.99 -8.39
CA ASN A 156 18.74 -8.60 -8.19
C ASN A 156 18.70 -9.61 -7.03
N CYS A 157 19.48 -9.36 -5.97
CA CYS A 157 19.37 -10.07 -4.70
C CYS A 157 18.60 -9.22 -3.68
N VAL A 158 18.09 -9.86 -2.62
CA VAL A 158 17.32 -9.16 -1.58
C VAL A 158 18.17 -8.07 -0.94
N ASP A 159 17.64 -6.87 -0.94
CA ASP A 159 18.06 -5.71 -0.14
C ASP A 159 17.00 -5.44 0.92
N VAL A 160 17.38 -5.55 2.19
CA VAL A 160 16.47 -5.36 3.34
C VAL A 160 16.38 -3.88 3.66
N VAL A 161 15.38 -3.22 3.12
CA VAL A 161 15.14 -1.79 3.31
C VAL A 161 14.25 -1.57 4.52
N ARG A 162 14.77 -0.93 5.56
CA ARG A 162 14.01 -0.63 6.77
C ARG A 162 12.86 0.35 6.49
N ASP A 163 11.78 0.22 7.24
CA ASP A 163 10.62 1.11 7.15
C ASP A 163 11.00 2.59 7.31
N THR A 164 11.93 2.91 8.21
CA THR A 164 12.45 4.26 8.43
C THR A 164 13.20 4.81 7.22
N GLU A 165 13.97 3.98 6.52
CA GLU A 165 14.70 4.35 5.31
C GLU A 165 13.74 4.57 4.14
N PHE A 166 12.79 3.66 3.95
CA PHE A 166 11.75 3.80 2.94
C PHE A 166 10.88 5.03 3.19
N ALA A 167 10.46 5.26 4.43
CA ALA A 167 9.69 6.45 4.81
C ALA A 167 10.47 7.74 4.57
N ALA A 168 11.78 7.77 4.87
CA ALA A 168 12.62 8.93 4.60
C ALA A 168 12.76 9.20 3.09
N MET A 169 12.84 8.17 2.27
CA MET A 169 12.83 8.31 0.81
C MET A 169 11.48 8.90 0.35
N LEU A 170 10.36 8.34 0.77
CA LEU A 170 9.03 8.83 0.39
C LEU A 170 8.80 10.29 0.82
N ALA A 171 9.28 10.68 2.01
CA ALA A 171 9.11 12.04 2.53
C ALA A 171 9.69 13.12 1.60
N ARG A 172 10.71 12.79 0.81
CA ARG A 172 11.30 13.69 -0.19
C ARG A 172 10.38 13.95 -1.39
N HIS A 173 9.44 13.04 -1.65
CA HIS A 173 8.50 13.11 -2.78
C HIS A 173 7.09 13.56 -2.36
N ILE A 174 6.79 13.51 -1.06
CA ILE A 174 5.56 14.06 -0.49
C ILE A 174 5.85 15.51 -0.14
N SER A 175 5.78 16.39 -1.12
CA SER A 175 6.12 17.80 -0.91
C SER A 175 5.10 18.47 0.00
N GLN A 176 5.54 18.80 1.22
CA GLN A 176 4.82 19.71 2.12
C GLN A 176 5.00 21.20 1.74
N THR A 177 6.00 21.52 0.91
CA THR A 177 6.44 22.90 0.70
C THR A 177 5.90 23.53 -0.57
N VAL A 178 5.47 22.74 -1.53
CA VAL A 178 4.82 23.22 -2.76
C VAL A 178 3.37 22.77 -2.73
N MET A 179 2.56 23.47 -1.95
CA MET A 179 1.10 23.40 -2.05
C MET A 179 0.73 23.65 -3.50
N ASN A 180 0.33 22.62 -4.24
CA ASN A 180 -0.03 22.63 -5.66
C ASN A 180 1.07 22.20 -6.65
N SER A 181 2.12 21.49 -6.22
CA SER A 181 2.92 20.78 -7.23
C SER A 181 2.01 19.75 -7.92
N PRO A 182 1.79 19.89 -9.24
CA PRO A 182 0.94 18.97 -9.99
C PRO A 182 1.46 17.52 -9.99
N HIS A 183 2.64 17.28 -9.43
CA HIS A 183 3.36 16.02 -9.49
C HIS A 183 3.76 15.48 -8.10
N SER A 184 3.07 15.87 -7.03
CA SER A 184 3.37 15.32 -5.71
C SER A 184 2.72 13.97 -5.49
N LEU A 185 3.46 13.04 -4.88
CA LEU A 185 2.96 11.74 -4.46
C LEU A 185 1.83 11.92 -3.44
N ARG A 186 0.68 11.31 -3.68
CA ARG A 186 -0.55 11.43 -2.89
C ARG A 186 -0.97 10.14 -2.21
N LEU A 187 -0.62 9.02 -2.82
CA LEU A 187 -0.98 7.69 -2.34
C LEU A 187 0.17 6.74 -2.55
N VAL A 188 0.47 5.97 -1.53
CA VAL A 188 1.35 4.80 -1.61
C VAL A 188 0.50 3.59 -1.29
N PHE A 189 0.43 2.66 -2.22
CA PHE A 189 -0.22 1.38 -2.05
C PHE A 189 0.86 0.30 -1.96
N LEU A 190 0.94 -0.37 -0.81
CA LEU A 190 1.84 -1.50 -0.59
C LEU A 190 1.02 -2.78 -0.71
N ALA A 191 1.38 -3.63 -1.67
CA ALA A 191 0.81 -4.95 -1.88
C ALA A 191 1.85 -6.02 -1.53
N ASN A 192 1.37 -7.17 -1.00
CA ASN A 192 2.19 -8.32 -0.62
C ASN A 192 1.50 -9.59 -1.09
#